data_566746ac549d1cbfca2e791496cb03f4
#
_entry.id   566746ac549d1cbfca2e791496cb03f4
#
_cell.length_a   1.000
_cell.length_b   1.000
_cell.length_c   1.000
_cell.angle_alpha   90.00
_cell.angle_beta   90.00
_cell.angle_gamma   90.00
#
_symmetry.space_group_name_H-M   'P 1'
#
loop_
_entity.id
_entity.type
_entity.pdbx_description
1 polymer ?
#
loop_
_entity_poly.entity_id
_entity_poly.type
_entity_poly.pdbx_seq_one_letter_code
_entity_poly.pdbx_strand_id
1 'polypeptide(L)'
;MLDKPIILDPCNPVFNSEEAGIFTDFEVTQTIQSIGKLVIDHSLQYVQAIEKRLKEGQKDSKTTSQKLASQFGITNQSEVKELTELAIVRTAREYAHANSSVLERYLSIVNLYKNQVRLNHRTSESIMLQQYSTPAPIAFLMGIWCGIDDPNKQGFEPSAGNGLLTIVAAPRQFIVNEISELRYKNLLTQGFKLVTKNDASLKMPAYERSFDAVISNPPFGLLPQRVNVGPIRVHKLDHLMALYALETMKPAGKAAFILGGHTHYNAQGLIAGRNRGNHAVGDRFFFNYLHHHYNVVDVISIDGELYARQGTQFDVRVVLVDGVKKEPSGFAPIAEEVNQTVVDTFEALYE
;
A
#
# COMPACT_ATOMS: atom_id res chain seq x y z
N MET A 1 30.36 28.22 -4.97
CA MET A 1 29.02 28.41 -5.56
C MET A 1 28.48 26.99 -5.77
N LEU A 2 27.48 26.57 -4.97
CA LEU A 2 26.89 25.25 -5.05
C LEU A 2 25.71 25.34 -6.01
N ASP A 3 25.75 24.52 -7.06
CA ASP A 3 24.71 24.43 -8.07
C ASP A 3 23.40 23.95 -7.45
N LYS A 4 22.32 24.68 -7.73
CA LYS A 4 20.96 24.30 -7.33
C LYS A 4 20.46 23.17 -8.22
N PRO A 5 19.74 22.16 -7.71
CA PRO A 5 19.14 21.14 -8.55
C PRO A 5 18.04 21.73 -9.44
N ILE A 6 18.05 21.36 -10.70
CA ILE A 6 17.03 21.73 -11.68
C ILE A 6 15.79 20.90 -11.38
N ILE A 7 14.69 21.56 -11.00
CA ILE A 7 13.38 20.95 -10.88
C ILE A 7 12.72 21.04 -12.25
N LEU A 8 12.52 19.90 -12.91
CA LEU A 8 11.78 19.81 -14.17
C LEU A 8 10.28 19.87 -13.86
N ASP A 9 9.62 20.91 -14.34
CA ASP A 9 8.15 20.99 -14.38
C ASP A 9 7.64 20.13 -15.54
N PRO A 10 6.80 19.10 -15.30
CA PRO A 10 6.30 18.22 -16.36
C PRO A 10 5.38 18.91 -17.36
N CYS A 11 4.91 20.12 -17.07
CA CYS A 11 3.93 20.83 -17.89
C CYS A 11 4.53 21.87 -18.85
N ASN A 12 5.84 22.15 -18.77
CA ASN A 12 6.46 23.13 -19.68
C ASN A 12 7.98 22.91 -19.84
N PRO A 13 8.43 22.00 -20.73
CA PRO A 13 9.85 21.84 -21.01
C PRO A 13 10.35 22.97 -21.94
N VAL A 14 10.95 24.00 -21.39
CA VAL A 14 11.72 24.96 -22.17
C VAL A 14 13.17 24.46 -22.22
N PHE A 15 13.56 23.88 -23.34
CA PHE A 15 14.95 23.59 -23.66
C PHE A 15 15.57 24.79 -24.38
N ASN A 16 16.69 25.26 -23.88
CA ASN A 16 17.51 26.24 -24.59
C ASN A 16 18.47 25.50 -25.55
N SER A 17 18.30 25.72 -26.85
CA SER A 17 18.85 24.93 -27.96
C SER A 17 20.27 25.30 -28.44
N GLU A 18 21.08 26.01 -27.63
CA GLU A 18 22.34 26.57 -28.17
C GLU A 18 23.65 25.80 -27.87
N GLU A 19 23.63 24.71 -27.09
CA GLU A 19 24.87 23.99 -26.72
C GLU A 19 24.94 22.48 -27.02
N ALA A 20 24.02 21.88 -27.73
CA ALA A 20 24.06 20.44 -28.04
C ALA A 20 24.31 20.21 -29.55
N GLY A 21 25.56 20.34 -29.99
CA GLY A 21 25.97 19.82 -31.29
C GLY A 21 26.08 18.30 -31.22
N ILE A 22 25.18 17.59 -31.96
CA ILE A 22 25.38 16.34 -32.75
C ILE A 22 24.03 15.63 -33.00
N PHE A 23 22.99 15.78 -32.14
CA PHE A 23 21.66 15.21 -32.40
C PHE A 23 20.58 16.27 -32.34
N THR A 24 19.57 16.20 -33.20
CA THR A 24 18.38 17.06 -33.10
C THR A 24 17.53 16.64 -31.88
N ASP A 25 16.86 17.59 -31.22
CA ASP A 25 15.98 17.32 -30.09
C ASP A 25 14.93 16.22 -30.38
N PHE A 26 14.52 16.14 -31.65
CA PHE A 26 13.58 15.11 -32.13
C PHE A 26 14.21 13.72 -32.12
N GLU A 27 15.47 13.57 -32.54
CA GLU A 27 16.19 12.28 -32.58
C GLU A 27 16.51 11.78 -31.16
N VAL A 28 16.90 12.69 -30.25
CA VAL A 28 17.12 12.37 -28.83
C VAL A 28 15.81 11.92 -28.17
N THR A 29 14.71 12.62 -28.41
CA THR A 29 13.40 12.27 -27.88
C THR A 29 12.90 10.94 -28.41
N GLN A 30 13.04 10.68 -29.73
CA GLN A 30 12.69 9.38 -30.32
C GLN A 30 13.56 8.24 -29.78
N THR A 31 14.85 8.47 -29.59
CA THR A 31 15.76 7.47 -29.03
C THR A 31 15.42 7.15 -27.59
N ILE A 32 15.16 8.15 -26.75
CA ILE A 32 14.73 7.96 -25.35
C ILE A 32 13.38 7.22 -25.29
N GLN A 33 12.42 7.60 -26.14
CA GLN A 33 11.12 6.92 -26.20
C GLN A 33 11.27 5.47 -26.70
N SER A 34 12.13 5.21 -27.68
CA SER A 34 12.36 3.87 -28.20
C SER A 34 13.06 2.96 -27.18
N ILE A 35 14.08 3.47 -26.50
CA ILE A 35 14.77 2.74 -25.42
C ILE A 35 13.81 2.49 -24.24
N GLY A 36 13.06 3.50 -23.82
CA GLY A 36 12.05 3.35 -22.76
C GLY A 36 11.00 2.32 -23.12
N LYS A 37 10.50 2.30 -24.34
CA LYS A 37 9.54 1.32 -24.83
C LYS A 37 10.13 -0.09 -24.88
N LEU A 38 11.39 -0.25 -25.29
CA LEU A 38 12.07 -1.56 -25.32
C LEU A 38 12.28 -2.14 -23.92
N VAL A 39 12.72 -1.32 -22.96
CA VAL A 39 12.94 -1.74 -21.56
C VAL A 39 11.61 -2.11 -20.88
N ILE A 40 10.55 -1.32 -21.12
CA ILE A 40 9.20 -1.62 -20.62
C ILE A 40 8.70 -2.94 -21.21
N ASP A 41 8.98 -3.21 -22.49
CA ASP A 41 8.53 -4.45 -23.14
C ASP A 41 9.14 -5.69 -22.50
N HIS A 42 10.45 -5.73 -22.22
CA HIS A 42 11.13 -6.85 -21.57
C HIS A 42 10.61 -7.09 -20.14
N SER A 43 10.42 -6.03 -19.38
CA SER A 43 9.85 -6.14 -18.02
C SER A 43 8.42 -6.67 -18.05
N LEU A 44 7.59 -6.19 -19.00
CA LEU A 44 6.22 -6.69 -19.15
C LEU A 44 6.18 -8.14 -19.63
N GLN A 45 7.08 -8.56 -20.52
CA GLN A 45 7.18 -9.96 -20.94
C GLN A 45 7.53 -10.87 -19.78
N TYR A 46 8.45 -10.46 -18.91
CA TYR A 46 8.75 -11.19 -17.67
C TYR A 46 7.53 -11.27 -16.76
N VAL A 47 6.84 -10.15 -16.53
CA VAL A 47 5.61 -10.12 -15.71
C VAL A 47 4.57 -11.10 -16.26
N GLN A 48 4.31 -11.09 -17.57
CA GLN A 48 3.38 -12.01 -18.22
C GLN A 48 3.81 -13.48 -18.09
N ALA A 49 5.11 -13.76 -18.15
CA ALA A 49 5.63 -15.11 -17.95
C ALA A 49 5.38 -15.61 -16.50
N ILE A 50 5.54 -14.75 -15.50
CA ILE A 50 5.21 -15.06 -14.10
C ILE A 50 3.70 -15.21 -13.92
N GLU A 51 2.87 -14.32 -14.48
CA GLU A 51 1.40 -14.43 -14.43
C GLU A 51 0.91 -15.78 -14.96
N LYS A 52 1.44 -16.22 -16.11
CA LYS A 52 1.13 -17.52 -16.69
C LYS A 52 1.43 -18.66 -15.73
N ARG A 53 2.63 -18.66 -15.12
CA ARG A 53 3.06 -19.68 -14.15
C ARG A 53 2.17 -19.72 -12.90
N LEU A 54 1.80 -18.53 -12.39
CA LEU A 54 0.89 -18.41 -11.25
C LEU A 54 -0.50 -19.03 -11.55
N LYS A 55 -1.05 -18.74 -12.74
CA LYS A 55 -2.35 -19.29 -13.20
C LYS A 55 -2.30 -20.80 -13.44
N GLU A 56 -1.17 -21.32 -13.86
CA GLU A 56 -0.93 -22.76 -14.02
C GLU A 56 -0.65 -23.47 -12.67
N GLY A 57 -0.66 -22.73 -11.54
CA GLY A 57 -0.37 -23.28 -10.22
C GLY A 57 1.07 -23.72 -10.00
N GLN A 58 2.00 -23.22 -10.83
CA GLN A 58 3.42 -23.55 -10.71
C GLN A 58 4.01 -22.86 -9.48
N LYS A 59 4.69 -23.63 -8.64
CA LYS A 59 5.39 -23.11 -7.47
C LYS A 59 6.79 -22.64 -7.84
N ASP A 60 6.98 -21.32 -7.84
CA ASP A 60 8.29 -20.73 -8.08
C ASP A 60 9.09 -20.54 -6.79
N SER A 61 10.40 -20.68 -6.92
CA SER A 61 11.37 -20.25 -5.95
C SER A 61 12.00 -18.93 -6.39
N LYS A 62 12.67 -18.24 -5.47
CA LYS A 62 13.48 -17.06 -5.79
C LYS A 62 14.46 -17.33 -6.94
N THR A 63 15.14 -18.48 -6.89
CA THR A 63 16.13 -18.88 -7.93
C THR A 63 15.45 -19.09 -9.28
N THR A 64 14.24 -19.67 -9.30
CA THR A 64 13.49 -19.89 -10.54
C THR A 64 13.09 -18.54 -11.15
N SER A 65 12.56 -17.62 -10.34
CA SER A 65 12.18 -16.27 -10.79
C SER A 65 13.39 -15.49 -11.32
N GLN A 66 14.55 -15.57 -10.66
CA GLN A 66 15.79 -14.94 -11.13
C GLN A 66 16.31 -15.51 -12.45
N LYS A 67 16.30 -16.86 -12.61
CA LYS A 67 16.67 -17.51 -13.87
C LYS A 67 15.74 -17.10 -15.00
N LEU A 68 14.44 -17.04 -14.73
CA LEU A 68 13.46 -16.60 -15.72
C LEU A 68 13.69 -15.12 -16.10
N ALA A 69 13.92 -14.24 -15.13
CA ALA A 69 14.18 -12.82 -15.35
C ALA A 69 15.43 -12.58 -16.21
N SER A 70 16.47 -13.39 -16.01
CA SER A 70 17.71 -13.32 -16.80
C SER A 70 17.47 -13.61 -18.30
N GLN A 71 16.45 -14.39 -18.67
CA GLN A 71 16.08 -14.64 -20.07
C GLN A 71 15.52 -13.38 -20.75
N PHE A 72 15.01 -12.43 -19.95
CA PHE A 72 14.52 -11.13 -20.41
C PHE A 72 15.55 -10.01 -20.17
N GLY A 73 16.81 -10.35 -19.84
CA GLY A 73 17.87 -9.37 -19.58
C GLY A 73 17.76 -8.65 -18.24
N ILE A 74 16.86 -9.09 -17.33
CA ILE A 74 16.66 -8.48 -16.00
C ILE A 74 17.56 -9.19 -15.00
N THR A 75 18.56 -8.48 -14.47
CA THR A 75 19.57 -9.02 -13.55
C THR A 75 19.52 -8.39 -12.15
N ASN A 76 18.91 -7.21 -12.01
CA ASN A 76 18.77 -6.53 -10.75
C ASN A 76 17.75 -7.26 -9.85
N GLN A 77 18.21 -7.76 -8.70
CA GLN A 77 17.38 -8.55 -7.78
C GLN A 77 16.20 -7.79 -7.19
N SER A 78 16.34 -6.48 -6.97
CA SER A 78 15.24 -5.63 -6.48
C SER A 78 14.18 -5.48 -7.56
N GLU A 79 14.58 -5.25 -8.80
CA GLU A 79 13.69 -5.18 -9.94
C GLU A 79 12.94 -6.51 -10.18
N VAL A 80 13.64 -7.64 -10.14
CA VAL A 80 13.03 -8.97 -10.26
C VAL A 80 11.97 -9.18 -9.18
N LYS A 81 12.25 -8.78 -7.93
CA LYS A 81 11.28 -8.87 -6.83
C LYS A 81 10.05 -8.02 -7.11
N GLU A 82 10.23 -6.75 -7.43
CA GLU A 82 9.10 -5.82 -7.63
C GLU A 82 8.26 -6.18 -8.87
N LEU A 83 8.89 -6.67 -9.96
CA LEU A 83 8.16 -7.18 -11.14
C LEU A 83 7.43 -8.49 -10.86
N THR A 84 8.03 -9.38 -10.04
CA THR A 84 7.34 -10.61 -9.59
C THR A 84 6.11 -10.27 -8.74
N GLU A 85 6.23 -9.28 -7.86
CA GLU A 85 5.09 -8.79 -7.08
C GLU A 85 4.03 -8.14 -7.97
N LEU A 86 4.42 -7.37 -8.97
CA LEU A 86 3.49 -6.82 -9.97
C LEU A 86 2.67 -7.93 -10.66
N ALA A 87 3.32 -9.05 -11.03
CA ALA A 87 2.61 -10.20 -11.62
C ALA A 87 1.59 -10.80 -10.63
N ILE A 88 1.93 -10.90 -9.34
CA ILE A 88 1.02 -11.35 -8.29
C ILE A 88 -0.17 -10.39 -8.17
N VAL A 89 0.08 -9.06 -8.14
CA VAL A 89 -0.97 -8.04 -8.08
C VAL A 89 -1.93 -8.15 -9.26
N ARG A 90 -1.40 -8.30 -10.48
CA ARG A 90 -2.22 -8.39 -11.69
C ARG A 90 -3.05 -9.68 -11.72
N THR A 91 -2.47 -10.81 -11.30
CA THR A 91 -3.18 -12.08 -11.18
C THR A 91 -4.25 -12.02 -10.08
N ALA A 92 -3.94 -11.43 -8.92
CA ALA A 92 -4.90 -11.24 -7.84
C ALA A 92 -6.07 -10.34 -8.28
N ARG A 93 -5.80 -9.27 -9.03
CA ARG A 93 -6.84 -8.39 -9.60
C ARG A 93 -7.73 -9.16 -10.57
N GLU A 94 -7.18 -10.00 -11.43
CA GLU A 94 -7.97 -10.84 -12.33
C GLU A 94 -8.91 -11.76 -11.55
N TYR A 95 -8.43 -12.40 -10.48
CA TYR A 95 -9.27 -13.24 -9.62
C TYR A 95 -10.31 -12.43 -8.83
N ALA A 96 -9.96 -11.22 -8.39
CA ALA A 96 -10.89 -10.32 -7.72
C ALA A 96 -12.05 -9.86 -8.62
N HIS A 97 -11.85 -9.82 -9.93
CA HIS A 97 -12.85 -9.43 -10.92
C HIS A 97 -13.49 -10.64 -11.64
N ALA A 98 -13.23 -11.86 -11.22
CA ALA A 98 -13.86 -13.05 -11.81
C ALA A 98 -15.38 -13.02 -11.59
N ASN A 99 -16.12 -13.53 -12.57
CA ASN A 99 -17.60 -13.63 -12.49
C ASN A 99 -18.01 -14.81 -11.61
N SER A 100 -17.78 -14.68 -10.31
CA SER A 100 -18.09 -15.70 -9.29
C SER A 100 -18.42 -15.03 -7.95
N SER A 101 -18.86 -15.81 -6.97
CA SER A 101 -19.19 -15.29 -5.64
C SER A 101 -17.98 -14.66 -4.94
N VAL A 102 -18.23 -13.80 -3.96
CA VAL A 102 -17.15 -13.18 -3.14
C VAL A 102 -16.29 -14.26 -2.51
N LEU A 103 -16.90 -15.32 -1.97
CA LEU A 103 -16.17 -16.43 -1.35
C LEU A 103 -15.26 -17.16 -2.35
N GLU A 104 -15.75 -17.49 -3.55
CA GLU A 104 -14.96 -18.15 -4.58
C GLU A 104 -13.78 -17.31 -5.04
N ARG A 105 -13.98 -16.01 -5.24
CA ARG A 105 -12.91 -15.04 -5.53
C ARG A 105 -11.89 -15.00 -4.41
N TYR A 106 -12.35 -14.92 -3.16
CA TYR A 106 -11.50 -14.93 -1.98
C TYR A 106 -10.64 -16.21 -1.89
N LEU A 107 -11.26 -17.39 -2.03
CA LEU A 107 -10.55 -18.67 -1.98
C LEU A 107 -9.51 -18.79 -3.10
N SER A 108 -9.80 -18.27 -4.29
CA SER A 108 -8.85 -18.22 -5.40
C SER A 108 -7.63 -17.34 -5.06
N ILE A 109 -7.85 -16.20 -4.41
CA ILE A 109 -6.81 -15.30 -3.96
C ILE A 109 -6.00 -15.89 -2.79
N VAL A 110 -6.65 -16.59 -1.85
CA VAL A 110 -5.97 -17.34 -0.78
C VAL A 110 -5.07 -18.43 -1.39
N ASN A 111 -5.56 -19.17 -2.38
CA ASN A 111 -4.77 -20.18 -3.06
C ASN A 111 -3.58 -19.58 -3.82
N LEU A 112 -3.77 -18.44 -4.51
CA LEU A 112 -2.70 -17.69 -5.14
C LEU A 112 -1.62 -17.31 -4.10
N TYR A 113 -2.02 -16.76 -2.96
CA TYR A 113 -1.12 -16.36 -1.88
C TYR A 113 -0.36 -17.56 -1.30
N LYS A 114 -1.04 -18.67 -1.04
CA LYS A 114 -0.41 -19.91 -0.52
C LYS A 114 0.63 -20.51 -1.48
N ASN A 115 0.48 -20.29 -2.80
CA ASN A 115 1.36 -20.86 -3.84
C ASN A 115 2.39 -19.86 -4.39
N GLN A 116 2.24 -18.55 -4.18
CA GLN A 116 3.19 -17.54 -4.66
C GLN A 116 4.60 -17.74 -4.10
N VAL A 117 5.59 -17.25 -4.82
CA VAL A 117 6.97 -17.18 -4.33
C VAL A 117 7.06 -16.34 -3.04
N ARG A 118 7.94 -16.72 -2.12
CA ARG A 118 8.21 -15.91 -0.93
C ARG A 118 8.98 -14.64 -1.32
N LEU A 119 8.41 -13.47 -1.00
CA LEU A 119 9.00 -12.17 -1.29
C LEU A 119 9.93 -11.68 -0.15
N ASN A 120 10.55 -12.59 0.58
CA ASN A 120 11.39 -12.35 1.75
C ASN A 120 12.75 -11.69 1.44
N HIS A 121 12.94 -11.17 0.23
CA HIS A 121 14.16 -10.48 -0.14
C HIS A 121 14.15 -9.06 0.42
N ARG A 122 14.94 -8.85 1.47
CA ARG A 122 15.18 -7.51 2.01
C ARG A 122 16.22 -6.82 1.14
N THR A 123 15.82 -5.80 0.41
CA THR A 123 16.75 -4.88 -0.24
C THR A 123 17.11 -3.75 0.74
N SER A 124 18.24 -3.08 0.54
CA SER A 124 18.62 -1.93 1.37
C SER A 124 17.52 -0.87 1.38
N GLU A 125 16.86 -0.62 0.24
CA GLU A 125 15.75 0.31 0.10
C GLU A 125 14.52 -0.17 0.91
N SER A 126 14.11 -1.44 0.78
CA SER A 126 12.94 -1.96 1.50
C SER A 126 13.14 -2.02 3.02
N ILE A 127 14.39 -2.19 3.48
CA ILE A 127 14.74 -2.11 4.91
C ILE A 127 14.66 -0.65 5.37
N MET A 128 15.24 0.27 4.61
CA MET A 128 15.29 1.69 4.95
C MET A 128 13.90 2.31 4.95
N LEU A 129 13.03 1.93 4.01
CA LEU A 129 11.66 2.44 3.88
C LEU A 129 10.63 1.58 4.63
N GLN A 130 11.04 0.50 5.29
CA GLN A 130 10.17 -0.46 6.02
C GLN A 130 8.96 -0.94 5.19
N GLN A 131 9.17 -1.15 3.90
CA GLN A 131 8.14 -1.50 2.92
C GLN A 131 7.82 -3.00 2.97
N TYR A 132 6.72 -3.35 3.61
CA TYR A 132 6.16 -4.70 3.59
C TYR A 132 4.86 -4.69 2.80
N SER A 133 4.78 -5.55 1.80
CA SER A 133 3.58 -5.68 0.99
C SER A 133 2.49 -6.42 1.76
N THR A 134 1.25 -6.09 1.47
CA THR A 134 0.08 -6.72 2.10
C THR A 134 -0.13 -8.13 1.52
N PRO A 135 -0.57 -9.14 2.29
CA PRO A 135 -1.12 -10.37 1.75
C PRO A 135 -2.38 -10.11 0.90
N ALA A 136 -2.44 -10.66 -0.31
CA ALA A 136 -3.55 -10.45 -1.23
C ALA A 136 -4.95 -10.78 -0.63
N PRO A 137 -5.12 -11.82 0.22
CA PRO A 137 -6.41 -12.07 0.88
C PRO A 137 -6.85 -10.94 1.81
N ILE A 138 -5.94 -10.33 2.57
CA ILE A 138 -6.25 -9.18 3.44
C ILE A 138 -6.65 -7.98 2.58
N ALA A 139 -5.88 -7.70 1.53
CA ALA A 139 -6.17 -6.63 0.58
C ALA A 139 -7.55 -6.77 -0.07
N PHE A 140 -7.92 -7.99 -0.47
CA PHE A 140 -9.22 -8.28 -1.05
C PHE A 140 -10.37 -7.95 -0.10
N LEU A 141 -10.31 -8.44 1.15
CA LEU A 141 -11.38 -8.20 2.13
C LEU A 141 -11.48 -6.72 2.51
N MET A 142 -10.36 -6.02 2.68
CA MET A 142 -10.36 -4.56 2.89
C MET A 142 -11.04 -3.83 1.73
N GLY A 143 -10.76 -4.23 0.50
CA GLY A 143 -11.37 -3.65 -0.69
C GLY A 143 -12.88 -3.90 -0.77
N ILE A 144 -13.34 -5.13 -0.52
CA ILE A 144 -14.77 -5.48 -0.46
C ILE A 144 -15.47 -4.68 0.65
N TRP A 145 -14.88 -4.59 1.83
CA TRP A 145 -15.45 -3.83 2.94
C TRP A 145 -15.58 -2.33 2.62
N CYS A 146 -14.58 -1.73 1.96
CA CYS A 146 -14.65 -0.35 1.47
C CYS A 146 -15.63 -0.17 0.31
N GLY A 147 -16.09 -1.27 -0.31
CA GLY A 147 -17.01 -1.26 -1.45
C GLY A 147 -16.38 -0.61 -2.69
N ILE A 148 -15.08 -0.82 -2.91
CA ILE A 148 -14.38 -0.26 -4.08
C ILE A 148 -14.60 -1.06 -5.37
N ASP A 149 -15.36 -2.14 -5.30
CA ASP A 149 -15.91 -2.87 -6.45
C ASP A 149 -17.06 -2.11 -7.13
N ASP A 150 -17.64 -1.10 -6.48
CA ASP A 150 -18.59 -0.15 -7.12
C ASP A 150 -17.83 0.78 -8.08
N PRO A 151 -18.11 0.73 -9.41
CA PRO A 151 -17.40 1.53 -10.40
C PRO A 151 -17.59 3.04 -10.27
N ASN A 152 -18.57 3.50 -9.48
CA ASN A 152 -18.84 4.91 -9.24
C ASN A 152 -17.99 5.52 -8.11
N LYS A 153 -17.36 4.69 -7.29
CA LYS A 153 -16.51 5.16 -6.20
C LYS A 153 -15.12 5.57 -6.69
N GLN A 154 -14.60 6.63 -6.12
CA GLN A 154 -13.24 7.10 -6.33
C GLN A 154 -12.40 6.80 -5.08
N GLY A 155 -11.25 6.17 -5.26
CA GLY A 155 -10.39 5.77 -4.16
C GLY A 155 -9.01 6.41 -4.18
N PHE A 156 -8.35 6.38 -3.03
CA PHE A 156 -6.99 6.85 -2.83
C PHE A 156 -6.16 5.85 -2.02
N GLU A 157 -4.94 5.61 -2.49
CA GLU A 157 -3.94 4.83 -1.77
C GLU A 157 -2.62 5.62 -1.70
N PRO A 158 -2.27 6.21 -0.53
CA PRO A 158 -1.12 7.10 -0.38
C PRO A 158 0.25 6.41 -0.34
N SER A 159 0.30 5.08 -0.20
CA SER A 159 1.53 4.27 -0.12
C SER A 159 1.33 2.93 -0.84
N ALA A 160 1.12 3.02 -2.15
CA ALA A 160 0.48 1.96 -2.93
C ALA A 160 1.36 0.72 -3.18
N GLY A 161 2.67 0.80 -3.00
CA GLY A 161 3.55 -0.30 -3.39
C GLY A 161 3.36 -0.64 -4.86
N ASN A 162 3.08 -1.89 -5.15
CA ASN A 162 2.72 -2.35 -6.50
C ASN A 162 1.19 -2.32 -6.75
N GLY A 163 0.38 -1.73 -5.86
CA GLY A 163 -1.06 -1.56 -6.03
C GLY A 163 -1.93 -2.71 -5.52
N LEU A 164 -1.44 -3.50 -4.57
CA LEU A 164 -2.14 -4.70 -4.10
C LEU A 164 -3.45 -4.39 -3.36
N LEU A 165 -3.51 -3.31 -2.58
CA LEU A 165 -4.74 -2.92 -1.86
C LEU A 165 -5.87 -2.48 -2.80
N THR A 166 -5.57 -2.21 -4.07
CA THR A 166 -6.55 -1.76 -5.07
C THR A 166 -7.08 -2.87 -5.96
N ILE A 167 -6.78 -4.16 -5.68
CA ILE A 167 -7.09 -5.28 -6.59
C ILE A 167 -8.59 -5.47 -6.86
N VAL A 168 -9.45 -5.04 -5.95
CA VAL A 168 -10.92 -5.15 -6.08
C VAL A 168 -11.48 -4.07 -7.01
N ALA A 169 -10.82 -2.91 -7.10
CA ALA A 169 -11.26 -1.79 -7.92
C ALA A 169 -10.71 -1.85 -9.36
N ALA A 170 -11.41 -1.25 -10.30
CA ALA A 170 -10.81 -0.91 -11.58
C ALA A 170 -9.75 0.19 -11.37
N PRO A 171 -8.52 0.06 -11.92
CA PRO A 171 -7.44 1.02 -11.65
C PRO A 171 -7.82 2.48 -11.92
N ARG A 172 -8.63 2.76 -12.95
CA ARG A 172 -9.10 4.10 -13.30
C ARG A 172 -9.94 4.81 -12.21
N GLN A 173 -10.37 4.08 -11.17
CA GLN A 173 -11.10 4.64 -10.02
C GLN A 173 -10.15 5.20 -8.96
N PHE A 174 -8.88 4.83 -9.01
CA PHE A 174 -7.91 5.17 -7.97
C PHE A 174 -6.87 6.19 -8.41
N ILE A 175 -6.59 7.13 -7.51
CA ILE A 175 -5.33 7.84 -7.45
C ILE A 175 -4.43 7.08 -6.49
N VAL A 176 -3.19 6.81 -6.91
CA VAL A 176 -2.21 6.07 -6.12
C VAL A 176 -0.92 6.88 -6.01
N ASN A 177 -0.27 6.79 -4.85
CA ASN A 177 1.00 7.45 -4.60
C ASN A 177 2.03 6.44 -4.13
N GLU A 178 3.26 6.54 -4.63
CA GLU A 178 4.37 5.66 -4.24
C GLU A 178 5.71 6.39 -4.36
N ILE A 179 6.52 6.36 -3.32
CA ILE A 179 7.80 7.06 -3.26
C ILE A 179 8.94 6.27 -3.94
N SER A 180 8.87 4.92 -3.94
CA SER A 180 9.88 4.07 -4.58
C SER A 180 9.80 4.17 -6.10
N GLU A 181 10.94 4.43 -6.74
CA GLU A 181 11.04 4.56 -8.19
C GLU A 181 10.60 3.30 -8.94
N LEU A 182 11.00 2.12 -8.47
CA LEU A 182 10.65 0.85 -9.11
C LEU A 182 9.14 0.59 -9.05
N ARG A 183 8.55 0.77 -7.88
CA ARG A 183 7.11 0.58 -7.66
C ARG A 183 6.28 1.63 -8.38
N TYR A 184 6.72 2.89 -8.36
CA TYR A 184 6.10 3.97 -9.12
C TYR A 184 6.01 3.61 -10.63
N LYS A 185 7.11 3.12 -11.23
CA LYS A 185 7.12 2.66 -12.63
C LYS A 185 6.13 1.50 -12.85
N ASN A 186 6.05 0.55 -11.93
CA ASN A 186 5.10 -0.55 -11.99
C ASN A 186 3.65 -0.06 -11.95
N LEU A 187 3.33 0.95 -11.13
CA LEU A 187 2.00 1.55 -11.07
C LEU A 187 1.60 2.23 -12.38
N LEU A 188 2.54 2.93 -13.05
CA LEU A 188 2.30 3.57 -14.35
C LEU A 188 1.84 2.58 -15.43
N THR A 189 2.17 1.29 -15.31
CA THR A 189 1.77 0.25 -16.28
C THR A 189 0.37 -0.32 -16.05
N GLN A 190 -0.35 0.10 -14.99
CA GLN A 190 -1.60 -0.54 -14.55
C GLN A 190 -2.88 0.25 -14.90
N GLY A 191 -2.76 1.45 -15.46
CA GLY A 191 -3.91 2.25 -15.91
C GLY A 191 -4.68 2.93 -14.77
N PHE A 192 -4.02 3.29 -13.68
CA PHE A 192 -4.60 4.12 -12.62
C PHE A 192 -5.01 5.50 -13.14
N LYS A 193 -6.00 6.11 -12.49
CA LYS A 193 -6.47 7.47 -12.83
C LYS A 193 -5.34 8.50 -12.77
N LEU A 194 -4.51 8.39 -11.75
CA LEU A 194 -3.31 9.19 -11.57
C LEU A 194 -2.32 8.40 -10.69
N VAL A 195 -1.04 8.45 -11.04
CA VAL A 195 0.05 7.94 -10.22
C VAL A 195 0.92 9.11 -9.82
N THR A 196 1.11 9.33 -8.52
CA THR A 196 1.96 10.40 -7.97
C THR A 196 3.17 9.83 -7.26
N LYS A 197 4.20 10.65 -7.08
CA LYS A 197 5.45 10.26 -6.41
C LYS A 197 5.82 11.29 -5.34
N ASN A 198 5.07 11.28 -4.26
CA ASN A 198 5.23 12.21 -3.16
C ASN A 198 5.53 11.47 -1.84
N ASP A 199 6.07 12.20 -0.87
CA ASP A 199 6.19 11.71 0.50
C ASP A 199 4.83 11.78 1.19
N ALA A 200 4.22 10.61 1.44
CA ALA A 200 2.91 10.48 2.08
C ALA A 200 2.94 10.76 3.60
N SER A 201 4.11 10.99 4.20
CA SER A 201 4.22 11.51 5.57
C SER A 201 3.94 13.02 5.65
N LEU A 202 3.71 13.68 4.53
CA LEU A 202 3.32 15.07 4.42
C LEU A 202 1.81 15.19 4.15
N LYS A 203 1.22 16.32 4.57
CA LYS A 203 -0.19 16.62 4.27
C LYS A 203 -0.44 16.74 2.78
N MET A 204 -1.62 16.32 2.36
CA MET A 204 -2.08 16.32 0.96
C MET A 204 -3.32 17.20 0.76
N PRO A 205 -3.21 18.54 0.98
CA PRO A 205 -4.37 19.43 1.00
C PRO A 205 -5.15 19.47 -0.33
N ALA A 206 -4.47 19.21 -1.47
CA ALA A 206 -5.12 19.12 -2.78
C ALA A 206 -6.16 17.99 -2.87
N TYR A 207 -6.13 17.01 -1.96
CA TYR A 207 -7.00 15.85 -1.92
C TYR A 207 -7.98 15.87 -0.74
N GLU A 208 -8.05 16.96 0.02
CA GLU A 208 -8.94 17.05 1.18
C GLU A 208 -10.38 16.69 0.81
N ARG A 209 -10.98 15.73 1.56
CA ARG A 209 -12.37 15.25 1.40
C ARG A 209 -12.77 14.87 -0.03
N SER A 210 -11.83 14.28 -0.78
CA SER A 210 -12.03 14.02 -2.21
C SER A 210 -12.45 12.58 -2.54
N PHE A 211 -12.21 11.62 -1.65
CA PHE A 211 -12.36 10.20 -1.98
C PHE A 211 -13.47 9.50 -1.21
N ASP A 212 -14.16 8.59 -1.90
CA ASP A 212 -15.18 7.72 -1.33
C ASP A 212 -14.57 6.59 -0.51
N ALA A 213 -13.35 6.17 -0.88
CA ALA A 213 -12.59 5.15 -0.16
C ALA A 213 -11.10 5.53 -0.04
N VAL A 214 -10.52 5.29 1.15
CA VAL A 214 -9.10 5.47 1.40
C VAL A 214 -8.56 4.17 2.00
N ILE A 215 -7.60 3.54 1.33
CA ILE A 215 -7.00 2.28 1.77
C ILE A 215 -5.50 2.47 1.85
N SER A 216 -4.86 2.01 2.93
CA SER A 216 -3.41 2.14 3.07
C SER A 216 -2.81 1.08 3.99
N ASN A 217 -1.62 0.64 3.62
CA ASN A 217 -0.67 -0.07 4.48
C ASN A 217 0.61 0.77 4.57
N PRO A 218 0.63 1.81 5.41
CA PRO A 218 1.80 2.68 5.54
C PRO A 218 2.99 1.95 6.17
N PRO A 219 4.22 2.38 5.91
CA PRO A 219 5.40 1.81 6.54
C PRO A 219 5.36 1.98 8.06
N PHE A 220 5.72 0.92 8.79
CA PHE A 220 5.75 0.93 10.24
C PHE A 220 7.06 1.52 10.73
N GLY A 221 7.02 2.42 11.71
CA GLY A 221 8.23 2.99 12.26
C GLY A 221 7.99 4.13 13.24
N LEU A 222 9.07 4.61 13.81
CA LEU A 222 9.05 5.78 14.67
C LEU A 222 9.45 7.02 13.86
N LEU A 223 8.73 8.11 14.08
CA LEU A 223 9.12 9.40 13.54
C LEU A 223 10.38 9.92 14.23
N PRO A 224 11.32 10.56 13.53
CA PRO A 224 12.49 11.20 14.13
C PRO A 224 12.09 12.22 15.20
N GLN A 225 10.99 12.93 14.97
CA GLN A 225 10.40 13.88 15.89
C GLN A 225 8.89 13.67 15.96
N ARG A 226 8.30 13.99 17.13
CA ARG A 226 6.85 13.92 17.29
C ARG A 226 6.17 15.04 16.50
N VAL A 227 5.11 14.69 15.78
CA VAL A 227 4.31 15.61 14.97
C VAL A 227 2.98 15.90 15.68
N ASN A 228 2.59 17.16 15.75
CA ASN A 228 1.29 17.54 16.28
C ASN A 228 0.22 17.39 15.18
N VAL A 229 -0.84 16.65 15.47
CA VAL A 229 -2.03 16.52 14.62
C VAL A 229 -3.24 16.88 15.48
N GLY A 230 -3.78 18.08 15.27
CA GLY A 230 -4.79 18.61 16.18
C GLY A 230 -4.30 18.61 17.64
N PRO A 231 -5.07 18.03 18.56
CA PRO A 231 -4.73 18.01 20.00
C PRO A 231 -3.73 16.90 20.38
N ILE A 232 -3.36 16.01 19.47
CA ILE A 232 -2.50 14.86 19.78
C ILE A 232 -1.09 15.00 19.22
N ARG A 233 -0.13 14.35 19.89
CA ARG A 233 1.27 14.24 19.44
C ARG A 233 1.54 12.84 18.94
N VAL A 234 1.72 12.69 17.62
CA VAL A 234 1.97 11.43 16.95
C VAL A 234 3.47 11.13 16.96
N HIS A 235 3.82 9.87 17.20
CA HIS A 235 5.19 9.37 17.26
C HIS A 235 5.47 8.25 16.27
N LYS A 236 4.43 7.54 15.80
CA LYS A 236 4.54 6.46 14.83
C LYS A 236 4.25 6.99 13.42
N LEU A 237 5.04 6.54 12.44
CA LEU A 237 4.88 6.95 11.05
C LEU A 237 3.57 6.46 10.44
N ASP A 238 3.22 5.18 10.69
CA ASP A 238 1.96 4.59 10.24
C ASP A 238 0.72 5.34 10.79
N HIS A 239 0.77 5.76 12.05
CA HIS A 239 -0.30 6.58 12.64
C HIS A 239 -0.40 7.97 11.97
N LEU A 240 0.73 8.64 11.72
CA LEU A 240 0.75 9.94 11.06
C LEU A 240 0.16 9.86 9.65
N MET A 241 0.64 8.88 8.88
CA MET A 241 0.19 8.68 7.49
C MET A 241 -1.30 8.29 7.44
N ALA A 242 -1.79 7.47 8.37
CA ALA A 242 -3.21 7.14 8.46
C ALA A 242 -4.06 8.39 8.75
N LEU A 243 -3.64 9.27 9.66
CA LEU A 243 -4.36 10.51 9.95
C LEU A 243 -4.40 11.45 8.74
N TYR A 244 -3.28 11.62 8.03
CA TYR A 244 -3.23 12.45 6.82
C TYR A 244 -4.03 11.85 5.65
N ALA A 245 -4.04 10.51 5.54
CA ALA A 245 -4.89 9.82 4.58
C ALA A 245 -6.39 10.01 4.90
N LEU A 246 -6.80 9.98 6.17
CA LEU A 246 -8.16 10.24 6.61
C LEU A 246 -8.64 11.68 6.28
N GLU A 247 -7.75 12.68 6.27
CA GLU A 247 -8.09 14.03 5.84
C GLU A 247 -8.56 14.07 4.37
N THR A 248 -8.17 13.07 3.55
CA THR A 248 -8.55 12.98 2.14
C THR A 248 -9.90 12.29 1.90
N MET A 249 -10.43 11.60 2.92
CA MET A 249 -11.69 10.87 2.85
C MET A 249 -12.89 11.83 2.92
N LYS A 250 -13.90 11.61 2.07
CA LYS A 250 -15.19 12.31 2.17
C LYS A 250 -15.86 12.04 3.52
N PRO A 251 -16.75 12.93 4.01
CA PRO A 251 -17.44 12.71 5.28
C PRO A 251 -18.19 11.38 5.39
N ALA A 252 -18.79 10.90 4.31
CA ALA A 252 -19.48 9.61 4.21
C ALA A 252 -18.65 8.51 3.56
N GLY A 253 -17.33 8.72 3.41
CA GLY A 253 -16.42 7.75 2.83
C GLY A 253 -16.06 6.63 3.80
N LYS A 254 -15.41 5.59 3.29
CA LYS A 254 -14.85 4.50 4.08
C LYS A 254 -13.33 4.51 4.04
N ALA A 255 -12.70 4.07 5.12
CA ALA A 255 -11.26 3.87 5.11
C ALA A 255 -10.87 2.57 5.81
N ALA A 256 -9.84 1.90 5.27
CA ALA A 256 -9.25 0.72 5.87
C ALA A 256 -7.73 0.87 5.93
N PHE A 257 -7.15 0.69 7.12
CA PHE A 257 -5.71 0.84 7.35
C PHE A 257 -5.13 -0.41 7.96
N ILE A 258 -3.93 -0.78 7.53
CA ILE A 258 -3.09 -1.75 8.23
C ILE A 258 -2.09 -0.97 9.07
N LEU A 259 -2.10 -1.20 10.38
CA LEU A 259 -1.19 -0.56 11.32
C LEU A 259 -0.38 -1.60 12.08
N GLY A 260 0.85 -1.24 12.47
CA GLY A 260 1.77 -2.17 13.12
C GLY A 260 1.40 -2.53 14.56
N GLY A 261 1.47 -3.83 14.88
CA GLY A 261 1.23 -4.41 16.19
C GLY A 261 -0.24 -4.61 16.54
N HIS A 262 -0.50 -5.46 17.53
CA HIS A 262 -1.84 -5.65 18.09
C HIS A 262 -2.22 -4.52 19.05
N THR A 263 -3.52 -4.38 19.31
CA THR A 263 -4.00 -3.52 20.37
C THR A 263 -3.81 -4.23 21.72
N HIS A 264 -3.15 -3.57 22.65
CA HIS A 264 -2.95 -4.09 23.99
C HIS A 264 -3.68 -3.23 25.02
N TYR A 265 -4.16 -3.86 26.08
CA TYR A 265 -4.88 -3.20 27.15
C TYR A 265 -4.10 -3.29 28.48
N ASN A 266 -4.22 -2.26 29.31
CA ASN A 266 -3.66 -2.25 30.65
C ASN A 266 -4.63 -2.90 31.67
N ALA A 267 -4.23 -2.96 32.93
CA ALA A 267 -5.03 -3.54 33.99
C ALA A 267 -6.39 -2.81 34.24
N GLN A 268 -6.55 -1.59 33.75
CA GLN A 268 -7.80 -0.83 33.82
C GLN A 268 -8.64 -1.00 32.52
N GLY A 269 -8.29 -1.94 31.66
CA GLY A 269 -8.99 -2.17 30.38
C GLY A 269 -8.79 -1.08 29.33
N LEU A 270 -7.88 -0.13 29.54
CA LEU A 270 -7.64 0.96 28.59
C LEU A 270 -6.52 0.58 27.64
N ILE A 271 -6.61 1.03 26.37
CA ILE A 271 -5.55 0.80 25.40
C ILE A 271 -4.21 1.25 25.97
N ALA A 272 -3.26 0.32 26.06
CA ALA A 272 -1.93 0.56 26.59
C ALA A 272 -1.01 1.11 25.49
N GLY A 273 -0.20 2.12 25.86
CA GLY A 273 1.00 2.42 25.12
C GLY A 273 2.15 1.53 25.59
N ARG A 274 3.11 1.21 24.72
CA ARG A 274 4.36 0.61 25.18
C ARG A 274 5.03 1.58 26.16
N ASN A 275 5.14 1.18 27.43
CA ASN A 275 5.92 1.91 28.42
C ASN A 275 7.41 1.81 28.07
N ARG A 276 7.98 2.89 27.53
CA ARG A 276 9.42 3.16 27.57
C ARG A 276 9.63 4.36 28.50
N GLY A 277 9.89 4.08 29.78
CA GLY A 277 10.06 5.12 30.80
C GLY A 277 8.75 5.87 31.10
N ASN A 278 8.84 7.04 31.74
CA ASN A 278 7.70 7.85 32.21
C ASN A 278 6.85 8.51 31.11
N HIS A 279 6.98 8.10 29.86
CA HIS A 279 6.22 8.64 28.74
C HIS A 279 5.30 7.57 28.15
N ALA A 280 4.00 7.71 28.33
CA ALA A 280 2.99 7.01 27.58
C ALA A 280 3.10 7.38 26.09
N VAL A 281 3.96 6.67 25.36
CA VAL A 281 4.04 6.75 23.90
C VAL A 281 2.96 5.80 23.40
N GLY A 282 1.71 6.28 23.35
CA GLY A 282 0.65 5.33 23.33
C GLY A 282 -0.20 5.37 22.09
N ASP A 283 -0.52 4.18 21.65
CA ASP A 283 -1.62 3.92 20.74
C ASP A 283 -2.93 4.53 21.26
N ARG A 284 -3.09 4.65 22.59
CA ARG A 284 -4.27 5.21 23.25
C ARG A 284 -4.68 6.59 22.73
N PHE A 285 -3.75 7.53 22.62
CA PHE A 285 -4.09 8.89 22.14
C PHE A 285 -4.53 8.88 20.69
N PHE A 286 -3.86 8.07 19.85
CA PHE A 286 -4.23 7.90 18.45
C PHE A 286 -5.62 7.26 18.33
N PHE A 287 -5.89 6.15 19.02
CA PHE A 287 -7.21 5.49 18.94
C PHE A 287 -8.31 6.33 19.57
N ASN A 288 -8.06 7.02 20.68
CA ASN A 288 -9.03 7.97 21.23
C ASN A 288 -9.35 9.09 20.24
N TYR A 289 -8.34 9.62 19.53
CA TYR A 289 -8.57 10.61 18.48
C TYR A 289 -9.40 10.03 17.33
N LEU A 290 -9.08 8.82 16.87
CA LEU A 290 -9.85 8.16 15.82
C LEU A 290 -11.32 7.98 16.26
N HIS A 291 -11.56 7.36 17.40
CA HIS A 291 -12.91 7.11 17.89
C HIS A 291 -13.67 8.39 18.22
N HIS A 292 -12.97 9.48 18.54
CA HIS A 292 -13.60 10.77 18.80
C HIS A 292 -14.09 11.44 17.51
N HIS A 293 -13.34 11.36 16.42
CA HIS A 293 -13.62 12.08 15.18
C HIS A 293 -14.24 11.22 14.08
N TYR A 294 -14.05 9.91 14.12
CA TYR A 294 -14.46 8.98 13.05
C TYR A 294 -15.32 7.84 13.60
N ASN A 295 -16.16 7.28 12.74
CA ASN A 295 -16.90 6.06 13.05
C ASN A 295 -15.97 4.85 12.82
N VAL A 296 -15.15 4.52 13.81
CA VAL A 296 -14.35 3.29 13.81
C VAL A 296 -15.28 2.12 14.03
N VAL A 297 -15.39 1.24 13.04
CA VAL A 297 -16.28 0.08 13.06
C VAL A 297 -15.63 -1.09 13.77
N ASP A 298 -14.35 -1.33 13.46
CA ASP A 298 -13.61 -2.43 14.05
C ASP A 298 -12.09 -2.19 14.03
N VAL A 299 -11.38 -2.91 14.91
CA VAL A 299 -9.93 -2.97 15.00
C VAL A 299 -9.50 -4.44 15.13
N ILE A 300 -9.31 -5.10 14.01
CA ILE A 300 -9.05 -6.54 13.91
C ILE A 300 -7.55 -6.82 14.07
N SER A 301 -7.16 -7.56 15.10
CA SER A 301 -5.78 -8.03 15.31
C SER A 301 -5.48 -9.23 14.42
N ILE A 302 -4.37 -9.18 13.69
CA ILE A 302 -3.94 -10.21 12.73
C ILE A 302 -2.56 -10.72 13.10
N ASP A 303 -2.41 -12.05 13.17
CA ASP A 303 -1.15 -12.73 13.43
C ASP A 303 -0.16 -12.49 12.27
N GLY A 304 1.08 -12.19 12.64
CA GLY A 304 2.17 -11.96 11.68
C GLY A 304 2.51 -13.15 10.78
N GLU A 305 2.16 -14.38 11.17
CA GLU A 305 2.35 -15.56 10.32
C GLU A 305 1.59 -15.47 8.99
N LEU A 306 0.46 -14.75 8.95
CA LEU A 306 -0.26 -14.50 7.71
C LEU A 306 0.55 -13.66 6.70
N TYR A 307 1.59 -12.98 7.16
CA TYR A 307 2.53 -12.20 6.33
C TYR A 307 3.78 -12.98 5.89
N ALA A 308 3.93 -14.25 6.29
CA ALA A 308 5.15 -15.01 6.06
C ALA A 308 5.60 -15.06 4.58
N ARG A 309 4.67 -15.05 3.63
CA ARG A 309 4.99 -15.00 2.18
C ARG A 309 5.48 -13.63 1.72
N GLN A 310 5.18 -12.57 2.46
CA GLN A 310 5.65 -11.21 2.19
C GLN A 310 7.02 -10.90 2.84
N GLY A 311 7.60 -11.85 3.56
CA GLY A 311 8.93 -11.74 4.14
C GLY A 311 8.98 -11.03 5.49
N THR A 312 7.87 -10.97 6.19
CA THR A 312 7.75 -10.50 7.56
C THR A 312 6.82 -11.40 8.36
N GLN A 313 6.91 -11.33 9.68
CA GLN A 313 6.03 -11.98 10.65
C GLN A 313 5.62 -10.97 11.74
N PHE A 314 5.55 -9.68 11.37
CA PHE A 314 5.08 -8.66 12.30
C PHE A 314 3.57 -8.72 12.42
N ASP A 315 3.13 -8.79 13.67
CA ASP A 315 1.71 -8.62 13.99
C ASP A 315 1.20 -7.27 13.51
N VAL A 316 -0.01 -7.27 13.00
CA VAL A 316 -0.67 -6.06 12.52
C VAL A 316 -2.10 -5.99 13.03
N ARG A 317 -2.74 -4.87 12.81
CA ARG A 317 -4.18 -4.70 12.98
C ARG A 317 -4.76 -3.98 11.77
N VAL A 318 -5.93 -4.40 11.36
CA VAL A 318 -6.75 -3.70 10.36
C VAL A 318 -7.73 -2.80 11.11
N VAL A 319 -7.73 -1.51 10.77
CA VAL A 319 -8.65 -0.52 11.33
C VAL A 319 -9.65 -0.14 10.25
N LEU A 320 -10.93 -0.31 10.55
CA LEU A 320 -12.05 -0.04 9.65
C LEU A 320 -12.80 1.21 10.09
N VAL A 321 -12.96 2.18 9.18
CA VAL A 321 -13.60 3.48 9.43
C VAL A 321 -14.74 3.70 8.43
N ASP A 322 -15.95 3.97 8.94
CA ASP A 322 -17.15 4.25 8.14
C ASP A 322 -17.64 5.68 8.39
N GLY A 323 -16.94 6.62 7.80
CA GLY A 323 -17.28 8.04 7.83
C GLY A 323 -16.70 8.85 8.98
N VAL A 324 -16.87 10.16 8.84
CA VAL A 324 -16.49 11.19 9.82
C VAL A 324 -17.70 11.47 10.71
N LYS A 325 -17.53 11.55 12.01
CA LYS A 325 -18.59 11.94 12.94
C LYS A 325 -19.00 13.39 12.71
N LYS A 326 -20.31 13.66 12.66
CA LYS A 326 -20.86 15.01 12.54
C LYS A 326 -20.44 15.89 13.73
N GLU A 327 -20.49 15.31 14.93
CA GLU A 327 -20.03 15.91 16.17
C GLU A 327 -19.00 14.99 16.82
N PRO A 328 -17.78 15.47 17.06
CA PRO A 328 -16.74 14.67 17.70
C PRO A 328 -17.19 14.26 19.12
N SER A 329 -17.19 12.95 19.38
CA SER A 329 -17.63 12.40 20.69
C SER A 329 -17.10 10.98 20.91
N GLY A 330 -17.01 10.58 22.19
CA GLY A 330 -16.57 9.26 22.61
C GLY A 330 -15.06 9.07 22.59
N PHE A 331 -14.65 7.89 23.01
CA PHE A 331 -13.26 7.43 23.08
C PHE A 331 -13.17 6.00 22.56
N ALA A 332 -11.96 5.51 22.41
CA ALA A 332 -11.72 4.11 22.07
C ALA A 332 -12.31 3.19 23.15
N PRO A 333 -12.94 2.08 22.75
CA PRO A 333 -13.56 1.14 23.68
C PRO A 333 -12.54 0.54 24.64
N ILE A 334 -13.03 0.08 25.80
CA ILE A 334 -12.22 -0.67 26.76
C ILE A 334 -12.15 -2.16 26.40
N ALA A 335 -11.24 -2.89 27.04
CA ALA A 335 -10.97 -4.30 26.75
C ALA A 335 -12.20 -5.22 26.80
N GLU A 336 -13.17 -4.90 27.67
CA GLU A 336 -14.39 -5.68 27.83
C GLU A 336 -15.43 -5.46 26.73
N GLU A 337 -15.28 -4.38 25.98
CA GLU A 337 -16.20 -3.96 24.91
C GLU A 337 -15.77 -4.46 23.51
N VAL A 338 -14.61 -5.10 23.38
CA VAL A 338 -14.05 -5.49 22.09
C VAL A 338 -13.70 -6.97 22.04
N ASN A 339 -13.76 -7.53 20.84
CA ASN A 339 -13.20 -8.84 20.56
C ASN A 339 -11.66 -8.72 20.50
N GLN A 340 -10.96 -9.39 21.41
CA GLN A 340 -9.49 -9.40 21.46
C GLN A 340 -8.87 -10.62 20.75
N THR A 341 -9.68 -11.40 20.02
CA THR A 341 -9.19 -12.57 19.28
C THR A 341 -8.21 -12.10 18.21
N VAL A 342 -7.06 -12.76 18.15
CA VAL A 342 -6.10 -12.56 17.07
C VAL A 342 -6.47 -13.52 15.93
N VAL A 343 -6.67 -12.98 14.74
CA VAL A 343 -6.95 -13.75 13.54
C VAL A 343 -5.65 -14.35 13.02
N ASP A 344 -5.55 -15.66 13.00
CA ASP A 344 -4.37 -16.45 12.63
C ASP A 344 -4.54 -17.28 11.36
N THR A 345 -5.73 -17.28 10.76
CA THR A 345 -6.04 -17.98 9.51
C THR A 345 -6.78 -17.07 8.53
N PHE A 346 -6.67 -17.35 7.23
CA PHE A 346 -7.45 -16.63 6.22
C PHE A 346 -8.93 -17.02 6.25
N GLU A 347 -9.23 -18.21 6.71
CA GLU A 347 -10.58 -18.69 6.92
C GLU A 347 -11.29 -17.87 8.01
N ALA A 348 -10.66 -17.70 9.17
CA ALA A 348 -11.19 -16.85 10.26
C ALA A 348 -11.24 -15.35 9.91
N LEU A 349 -10.40 -14.90 8.98
CA LEU A 349 -10.43 -13.51 8.50
C LEU A 349 -11.64 -13.22 7.61
N TYR A 350 -12.17 -14.25 6.92
CA TYR A 350 -13.34 -14.12 6.05
C TYR A 350 -14.65 -14.04 6.86
N GLU A 351 -14.75 -14.75 7.99
CA GLU A 351 -15.91 -14.76 8.91
C GLU A 351 -16.09 -13.42 9.63
#